data_c46449910b92d16a275b2cd435ab2ae6
#
_entry.id   c46449910b92d16a275b2cd435ab2ae6
#
_cell.length_a   1.000
_cell.length_b   1.000
_cell.length_c   1.000
_cell.angle_alpha   90.00
_cell.angle_beta   90.00
_cell.angle_gamma   90.00
#
_symmetry.space_group_name_H-M   'P 1'
#
loop_
_entity.id
_entity.type
_entity.pdbx_description
1 polymer ?
#
loop_
_entity_poly.entity_id
_entity_poly.type
_entity_poly.pdbx_seq_one_letter_code
_entity_poly.pdbx_strand_id
1 'polypeptide(L)'
;MDTSTFARLAGQAPFHDAGHGYDLFGLHPPTLAAAVSAGRLAYDWYFRVDSQGIEHVPTSGAAILVANHGGVLPVDAAMMCLDVLRRMDPPRIPRAVADHFVPRLPFASTLFARLGVVSGTRANVRALIEQGELLAIWPEGVSGPAKAFHDRYRIKEWRVGFAELAIRYDVPVVPVAIVGAEESWPLAMKLRGLHVFGSPYLPVPATPIPLPAHYHLRYGEPLHLNGRTHRKIDDPDVIANAATRVQVALERLLDETLRARHGVFR
;
A
#
# COMPACT_ATOMS: atom_id res chain seq x y z
N MET A 1 -6.90 -21.66 8.63
CA MET A 1 -5.78 -21.22 9.50
C MET A 1 -6.38 -20.64 10.78
N ASP A 2 -5.89 -21.08 11.92
CA ASP A 2 -6.40 -20.66 13.24
C ASP A 2 -5.96 -19.23 13.59
N THR A 3 -6.72 -18.51 14.43
CA THR A 3 -6.43 -17.15 14.93
C THR A 3 -5.05 -17.07 15.61
N SER A 4 -4.61 -18.14 16.25
CA SER A 4 -3.28 -18.28 16.86
C SER A 4 -2.15 -18.17 15.82
N THR A 5 -2.39 -18.61 14.59
CA THR A 5 -1.39 -18.56 13.51
C THR A 5 -1.13 -17.12 13.05
N PHE A 6 -2.15 -16.26 12.96
CA PHE A 6 -1.97 -14.85 12.55
C PHE A 6 -1.26 -14.02 13.62
N ALA A 7 -1.62 -14.22 14.90
CA ALA A 7 -0.90 -13.59 16.00
C ALA A 7 0.58 -14.01 16.01
N ARG A 8 0.86 -15.26 15.69
CA ARG A 8 2.22 -15.79 15.56
C ARG A 8 2.98 -15.16 14.39
N LEU A 9 2.36 -15.01 13.22
CA LEU A 9 3.00 -14.39 12.06
C LEU A 9 3.41 -12.94 12.33
N ALA A 10 2.53 -12.15 12.95
CA ALA A 10 2.86 -10.77 13.34
C ALA A 10 3.98 -10.70 14.40
N GLY A 11 4.08 -11.71 15.28
CA GLY A 11 5.15 -11.82 16.26
C GLY A 11 6.48 -12.40 15.74
N GLN A 12 6.46 -13.04 14.56
CA GLN A 12 7.66 -13.59 13.91
C GLN A 12 8.27 -12.63 12.89
N ALA A 13 7.52 -11.62 12.43
CA ALA A 13 8.07 -10.61 11.53
C ALA A 13 9.18 -9.81 12.23
N PRO A 14 10.25 -9.42 11.53
CA PRO A 14 11.32 -8.61 12.11
C PRO A 14 10.75 -7.33 12.75
N PHE A 15 11.15 -7.07 13.99
CA PHE A 15 10.70 -5.92 14.77
C PHE A 15 11.88 -5.34 15.56
N HIS A 16 12.08 -4.04 15.46
CA HIS A 16 13.11 -3.31 16.17
C HIS A 16 12.49 -2.50 17.30
N ASP A 17 12.47 -3.05 18.52
CA ASP A 17 11.95 -2.36 19.70
C ASP A 17 12.83 -1.14 20.03
N ALA A 18 12.24 0.06 19.94
CA ALA A 18 12.88 1.30 20.36
C ALA A 18 12.60 1.65 21.84
N GLY A 19 11.84 0.79 22.52
CA GLY A 19 11.45 0.89 23.92
C GLY A 19 9.95 0.70 24.12
N HIS A 20 9.60 0.05 25.21
CA HIS A 20 8.22 -0.19 25.63
C HIS A 20 7.34 -0.98 24.62
N GLY A 21 7.94 -1.80 23.76
CA GLY A 21 7.24 -2.61 22.75
C GLY A 21 6.80 -1.86 21.50
N TYR A 22 7.38 -0.69 21.23
CA TYR A 22 7.14 0.11 20.03
C TYR A 22 8.43 0.29 19.23
N ASP A 23 8.29 0.36 17.91
CA ASP A 23 9.40 0.82 17.09
C ASP A 23 9.50 2.37 17.08
N LEU A 24 10.49 2.91 16.38
CA LEU A 24 10.71 4.37 16.24
C LEU A 24 9.51 5.11 15.61
N PHE A 25 8.64 4.43 14.89
CA PHE A 25 7.49 4.99 14.18
C PHE A 25 6.15 4.68 14.85
N GLY A 26 6.17 3.97 15.98
CA GLY A 26 4.98 3.63 16.75
C GLY A 26 4.34 2.28 16.40
N LEU A 27 4.95 1.46 15.54
CA LEU A 27 4.48 0.09 15.30
C LEU A 27 4.44 -0.68 16.61
N HIS A 28 3.31 -1.37 16.87
CA HIS A 28 3.08 -2.16 18.07
C HIS A 28 2.62 -3.57 17.68
N PRO A 29 3.49 -4.60 17.77
CA PRO A 29 3.18 -5.94 17.31
C PRO A 29 1.89 -6.54 17.87
N PRO A 30 1.53 -6.36 19.17
CA PRO A 30 0.25 -6.85 19.68
C PRO A 30 -0.97 -6.21 19.02
N THR A 31 -0.93 -4.89 18.72
CA THR A 31 -2.02 -4.22 18.01
C THR A 31 -2.12 -4.72 16.57
N LEU A 32 -0.97 -4.88 15.89
CA LEU A 32 -0.93 -5.44 14.55
C LEU A 32 -1.51 -6.85 14.52
N ALA A 33 -1.12 -7.72 15.46
CA ALA A 33 -1.63 -9.08 15.57
C ALA A 33 -3.16 -9.12 15.75
N ALA A 34 -3.70 -8.25 16.60
CA ALA A 34 -5.15 -8.12 16.80
C ALA A 34 -5.86 -7.66 15.50
N ALA A 35 -5.31 -6.67 14.81
CA ALA A 35 -5.87 -6.17 13.55
C ALA A 35 -5.82 -7.23 12.43
N VAL A 36 -4.72 -7.97 12.32
CA VAL A 36 -4.55 -9.08 11.37
C VAL A 36 -5.60 -10.16 11.63
N SER A 37 -5.81 -10.51 12.90
CA SER A 37 -6.81 -11.50 13.30
C SER A 37 -8.24 -11.05 12.97
N ALA A 38 -8.57 -9.78 13.24
CA ALA A 38 -9.88 -9.20 12.91
C ALA A 38 -10.08 -9.07 11.39
N GLY A 39 -9.04 -8.67 10.66
CA GLY A 39 -9.08 -8.49 9.19
C GLY A 39 -9.26 -9.79 8.41
N ARG A 40 -9.01 -10.94 9.04
CA ARG A 40 -9.14 -12.25 8.41
C ARG A 40 -10.52 -12.49 7.78
N LEU A 41 -11.58 -12.17 8.49
CA LEU A 41 -12.95 -12.39 7.98
C LEU A 41 -13.21 -11.52 6.74
N ALA A 42 -12.71 -10.27 6.75
CA ALA A 42 -12.80 -9.40 5.59
C ALA A 42 -11.99 -9.97 4.41
N TYR A 43 -10.80 -10.45 4.66
CA TYR A 43 -9.90 -10.99 3.65
C TYR A 43 -10.44 -12.30 3.04
N ASP A 44 -10.79 -13.30 3.89
CA ASP A 44 -11.14 -14.65 3.42
C ASP A 44 -12.58 -14.75 2.89
N TRP A 45 -13.53 -14.04 3.52
CA TRP A 45 -14.95 -14.24 3.28
C TRP A 45 -15.64 -13.06 2.61
N TYR A 46 -15.32 -11.83 3.05
CA TYR A 46 -16.02 -10.65 2.54
C TYR A 46 -15.48 -10.22 1.18
N PHE A 47 -14.19 -9.98 1.09
CA PHE A 47 -13.52 -9.60 -0.15
C PHE A 47 -12.93 -10.79 -0.91
N ARG A 48 -12.84 -11.96 -0.30
CA ARG A 48 -12.35 -13.21 -0.92
C ARG A 48 -11.08 -13.00 -1.73
N VAL A 49 -10.07 -12.42 -1.10
CA VAL A 49 -8.85 -11.96 -1.77
C VAL A 49 -8.15 -13.09 -2.51
N ASP A 50 -8.01 -12.94 -3.82
CA ASP A 50 -7.20 -13.78 -4.70
C ASP A 50 -5.87 -13.08 -5.00
N SER A 51 -4.76 -13.71 -4.60
CA SER A 51 -3.44 -13.13 -4.67
C SER A 51 -2.47 -14.03 -5.44
N GLN A 52 -1.69 -13.44 -6.35
CA GLN A 52 -0.67 -14.12 -7.16
C GLN A 52 0.59 -13.27 -7.27
N GLY A 53 1.75 -13.93 -7.42
CA GLY A 53 3.04 -13.27 -7.61
C GLY A 53 3.70 -12.80 -6.32
N ILE A 54 3.24 -13.25 -5.14
CA ILE A 54 3.85 -12.86 -3.85
C ILE A 54 5.32 -13.22 -3.75
N GLU A 55 5.75 -14.25 -4.50
CA GLU A 55 7.15 -14.70 -4.64
C GLU A 55 8.07 -13.64 -5.26
N HIS A 56 7.52 -12.64 -5.94
CA HIS A 56 8.26 -11.50 -6.47
C HIS A 56 8.64 -10.47 -5.38
N VAL A 57 8.02 -10.55 -4.22
CA VAL A 57 8.36 -9.67 -3.09
C VAL A 57 9.62 -10.18 -2.41
N PRO A 58 10.70 -9.37 -2.31
CA PRO A 58 11.93 -9.80 -1.66
C PRO A 58 11.68 -10.22 -0.21
N THR A 59 12.24 -11.36 0.19
CA THR A 59 12.08 -11.94 1.53
C THR A 59 12.89 -11.20 2.60
N SER A 60 13.88 -10.40 2.19
CA SER A 60 14.74 -9.62 3.09
C SER A 60 15.25 -8.35 2.40
N GLY A 61 15.81 -7.43 3.18
CA GLY A 61 16.32 -6.15 2.70
C GLY A 61 15.20 -5.16 2.35
N ALA A 62 15.59 -3.92 2.04
CA ALA A 62 14.63 -2.90 1.64
C ALA A 62 14.01 -3.23 0.28
N ALA A 63 12.70 -3.03 0.17
CA ALA A 63 11.97 -3.11 -1.08
C ALA A 63 10.76 -2.15 -1.05
N ILE A 64 10.29 -1.72 -2.20
CA ILE A 64 9.15 -0.80 -2.30
C ILE A 64 8.05 -1.49 -3.10
N LEU A 65 6.90 -1.75 -2.47
CA LEU A 65 5.67 -2.11 -3.14
C LEU A 65 5.00 -0.82 -3.65
N VAL A 66 4.68 -0.76 -4.93
CA VAL A 66 4.02 0.39 -5.54
C VAL A 66 2.69 -0.07 -6.12
N ALA A 67 1.59 0.46 -5.58
CA ALA A 67 0.24 0.02 -5.93
C ALA A 67 -0.64 1.17 -6.43
N ASN A 68 -1.68 0.84 -7.23
CA ASN A 68 -2.81 1.74 -7.46
C ASN A 68 -3.65 1.88 -6.18
N HIS A 69 -4.33 3.01 -6.05
CA HIS A 69 -5.12 3.32 -4.86
C HIS A 69 -6.59 3.54 -5.22
N GLY A 70 -7.50 2.92 -4.47
CA GLY A 70 -8.92 3.03 -4.73
C GLY A 70 -9.80 2.77 -3.50
N GLY A 71 -11.06 3.23 -3.60
CA GLY A 71 -12.00 3.17 -2.49
C GLY A 71 -11.89 4.38 -1.54
N VAL A 72 -12.96 4.66 -0.81
CA VAL A 72 -13.07 5.87 0.05
C VAL A 72 -12.14 5.81 1.27
N LEU A 73 -11.94 4.64 1.84
CA LEU A 73 -10.99 4.36 2.91
C LEU A 73 -9.92 3.38 2.43
N PRO A 74 -8.75 3.31 3.09
CA PRO A 74 -7.61 2.51 2.65
C PRO A 74 -7.79 0.99 2.91
N VAL A 75 -8.95 0.46 2.51
CA VAL A 75 -9.24 -0.99 2.62
C VAL A 75 -8.34 -1.79 1.69
N ASP A 76 -8.05 -1.26 0.51
CA ASP A 76 -7.08 -1.81 -0.44
C ASP A 76 -5.69 -1.98 0.18
N ALA A 77 -5.22 -0.94 0.86
CA ALA A 77 -3.95 -0.97 1.58
C ALA A 77 -3.96 -2.01 2.72
N ALA A 78 -5.06 -2.07 3.49
CA ALA A 78 -5.20 -3.05 4.56
C ALA A 78 -5.18 -4.49 4.02
N MET A 79 -5.89 -4.77 2.91
CA MET A 79 -5.92 -6.10 2.29
C MET A 79 -4.55 -6.48 1.72
N MET A 80 -3.84 -5.56 1.07
CA MET A 80 -2.49 -5.82 0.56
C MET A 80 -1.49 -6.06 1.71
N CYS A 81 -1.50 -5.24 2.77
CA CYS A 81 -0.62 -5.44 3.91
C CYS A 81 -0.89 -6.77 4.64
N LEU A 82 -2.16 -7.13 4.77
CA LEU A 82 -2.57 -8.41 5.35
C LEU A 82 -2.13 -9.60 4.49
N ASP A 83 -2.25 -9.48 3.16
CA ASP A 83 -1.82 -10.49 2.21
C ASP A 83 -0.32 -10.77 2.31
N VAL A 84 0.50 -9.72 2.27
CA VAL A 84 1.96 -9.83 2.39
C VAL A 84 2.34 -10.49 3.71
N LEU A 85 1.82 -10.00 4.84
CA LEU A 85 2.15 -10.57 6.16
C LEU A 85 1.73 -12.03 6.28
N ARG A 86 0.65 -12.43 5.62
CA ARG A 86 0.09 -13.77 5.66
C ARG A 86 0.84 -14.77 4.78
N ARG A 87 1.28 -14.33 3.61
CA ARG A 87 1.76 -15.23 2.54
C ARG A 87 3.28 -15.28 2.41
N MET A 88 3.98 -14.30 2.95
CA MET A 88 5.44 -14.34 2.94
C MET A 88 6.00 -15.28 3.99
N ASP A 89 7.06 -15.99 3.63
CA ASP A 89 7.86 -16.82 4.53
C ASP A 89 9.35 -16.54 4.29
N PRO A 90 10.07 -15.91 5.25
CA PRO A 90 9.57 -15.40 6.54
C PRO A 90 8.57 -14.22 6.37
N PRO A 91 7.67 -14.03 7.35
CA PRO A 91 6.68 -12.95 7.28
C PRO A 91 7.36 -11.58 7.33
N ARG A 92 6.83 -10.62 6.56
CA ARG A 92 7.29 -9.22 6.55
C ARG A 92 6.13 -8.27 6.82
N ILE A 93 6.39 -7.20 7.57
CA ILE A 93 5.41 -6.14 7.83
C ILE A 93 5.57 -5.05 6.78
N PRO A 94 4.62 -4.84 5.86
CA PRO A 94 4.66 -3.72 4.95
C PRO A 94 4.45 -2.40 5.71
N ARG A 95 5.37 -1.46 5.52
CA ARG A 95 5.31 -0.12 6.12
C ARG A 95 4.57 0.81 5.17
N ALA A 96 3.28 0.98 5.38
CA ALA A 96 2.45 1.83 4.54
C ALA A 96 2.84 3.31 4.72
N VAL A 97 3.16 3.97 3.61
CA VAL A 97 3.56 5.38 3.59
C VAL A 97 2.32 6.24 3.33
N ALA A 98 1.92 7.01 4.34
CA ALA A 98 0.70 7.81 4.31
C ALA A 98 0.96 9.29 3.99
N ASP A 99 -0.05 9.95 3.44
CA ASP A 99 -0.05 11.40 3.19
C ASP A 99 -0.01 12.22 4.50
N HIS A 100 0.43 13.47 4.41
CA HIS A 100 0.72 14.37 5.54
C HIS A 100 -0.46 14.70 6.45
N PHE A 101 -1.70 14.51 6.00
CA PHE A 101 -2.86 14.75 6.85
C PHE A 101 -3.20 13.57 7.76
N VAL A 102 -2.79 12.35 7.41
CA VAL A 102 -3.11 11.12 8.17
C VAL A 102 -2.64 11.19 9.63
N PRO A 103 -1.42 11.68 9.94
CA PRO A 103 -0.98 11.88 11.33
C PRO A 103 -1.81 12.90 12.13
N ARG A 104 -2.64 13.71 11.46
CA ARG A 104 -3.51 14.73 12.11
C ARG A 104 -4.91 14.20 12.42
N LEU A 105 -5.26 12.99 11.96
CA LEU A 105 -6.55 12.38 12.24
C LEU A 105 -6.63 11.93 13.71
N PRO A 106 -7.55 12.46 14.51
CA PRO A 106 -7.67 12.06 15.92
C PRO A 106 -8.01 10.58 16.01
N PHE A 107 -7.43 9.89 16.99
CA PHE A 107 -7.56 8.45 17.24
C PHE A 107 -7.04 7.56 16.10
N ALA A 108 -7.40 7.85 14.85
CA ALA A 108 -6.96 7.09 13.67
C ALA A 108 -5.44 7.15 13.47
N SER A 109 -4.80 8.30 13.71
CA SER A 109 -3.36 8.46 13.62
C SER A 109 -2.61 7.50 14.53
N THR A 110 -3.04 7.38 15.79
CA THR A 110 -2.45 6.46 16.76
C THR A 110 -2.63 5.00 16.35
N LEU A 111 -3.85 4.64 15.90
CA LEU A 111 -4.11 3.29 15.41
C LEU A 111 -3.23 2.97 14.19
N PHE A 112 -3.17 3.87 13.21
CA PHE A 112 -2.37 3.67 12.01
C PHE A 112 -0.87 3.54 12.33
N ALA A 113 -0.33 4.36 13.23
CA ALA A 113 1.06 4.22 13.68
C ALA A 113 1.30 2.84 14.31
N ARG A 114 0.40 2.37 15.18
CA ARG A 114 0.49 1.03 15.80
C ARG A 114 0.39 -0.11 14.79
N LEU A 115 -0.21 0.11 13.64
CA LEU A 115 -0.27 -0.84 12.52
C LEU A 115 0.91 -0.72 11.54
N GLY A 116 1.87 0.16 11.82
CA GLY A 116 3.07 0.32 11.01
C GLY A 116 2.95 1.35 9.88
N VAL A 117 1.87 2.14 9.85
CA VAL A 117 1.74 3.25 8.90
C VAL A 117 2.65 4.40 9.30
N VAL A 118 3.41 4.93 8.35
CA VAL A 118 4.42 5.97 8.56
C VAL A 118 4.12 7.20 7.70
N SER A 119 4.32 8.40 8.25
CA SER A 119 4.20 9.63 7.48
C SER A 119 5.24 9.70 6.37
N GLY A 120 4.81 10.06 5.15
CA GLY A 120 5.60 10.08 3.93
C GLY A 120 6.62 11.23 3.84
N THR A 121 7.32 11.55 4.93
CA THR A 121 8.46 12.46 4.88
C THR A 121 9.70 11.75 4.30
N ARG A 122 10.55 12.49 3.60
CA ARG A 122 11.80 11.93 3.07
C ARG A 122 12.66 11.28 4.16
N ALA A 123 12.71 11.89 5.36
CA ALA A 123 13.49 11.37 6.49
C ALA A 123 12.96 10.02 6.99
N ASN A 124 11.65 9.87 7.14
CA ASN A 124 11.03 8.63 7.59
C ASN A 124 11.25 7.50 6.57
N VAL A 125 10.97 7.78 5.29
CA VAL A 125 11.13 6.77 4.23
C VAL A 125 12.58 6.35 4.09
N ARG A 126 13.52 7.31 4.17
CA ARG A 126 14.95 7.02 4.22
C ARG A 126 15.31 6.09 5.37
N ALA A 127 14.88 6.41 6.59
CA ALA A 127 15.18 5.60 7.78
C ALA A 127 14.64 4.16 7.65
N LEU A 128 13.44 3.99 7.09
CA LEU A 128 12.87 2.66 6.82
C LEU A 128 13.72 1.88 5.79
N ILE A 129 14.17 2.53 4.73
CA ILE A 129 15.03 1.91 3.71
C ILE A 129 16.38 1.47 4.35
N GLU A 130 16.99 2.34 5.14
CA GLU A 130 18.25 2.05 5.82
C GLU A 130 18.13 0.92 6.85
N GLN A 131 16.92 0.70 7.40
CA GLN A 131 16.61 -0.43 8.28
C GLN A 131 16.27 -1.72 7.51
N GLY A 132 16.24 -1.70 6.18
CA GLY A 132 15.89 -2.86 5.37
C GLY A 132 14.39 -3.20 5.37
N GLU A 133 13.52 -2.23 5.67
CA GLU A 133 12.08 -2.43 5.75
C GLU A 133 11.42 -2.59 4.38
N LEU A 134 10.27 -3.28 4.35
CA LEU A 134 9.41 -3.37 3.19
C LEU A 134 8.42 -2.20 3.20
N LEU A 135 8.55 -1.29 2.25
CA LEU A 135 7.67 -0.14 2.12
C LEU A 135 6.48 -0.46 1.20
N ALA A 136 5.34 0.16 1.49
CA ALA A 136 4.17 0.13 0.62
C ALA A 136 3.74 1.58 0.30
N ILE A 137 3.74 1.93 -0.98
CA ILE A 137 3.52 3.30 -1.45
C ILE A 137 2.44 3.30 -2.53
N TRP A 138 1.51 4.27 -2.41
CA TRP A 138 0.48 4.57 -3.40
C TRP A 138 0.77 5.92 -4.03
N PRO A 139 1.46 5.98 -5.18
CA PRO A 139 1.89 7.26 -5.77
C PRO A 139 0.76 8.19 -6.19
N GLU A 140 -0.44 7.67 -6.41
CA GLU A 140 -1.63 8.49 -6.65
C GLU A 140 -2.02 9.34 -5.43
N GLY A 141 -1.64 8.93 -4.21
CA GLY A 141 -2.00 9.61 -2.98
C GLY A 141 -3.51 9.80 -2.87
N VAL A 142 -3.95 10.97 -2.40
CA VAL A 142 -5.38 11.30 -2.26
C VAL A 142 -6.16 11.36 -3.58
N SER A 143 -5.49 11.43 -4.72
CA SER A 143 -6.14 11.46 -6.03
C SER A 143 -6.68 10.10 -6.44
N GLY A 144 -6.05 9.01 -5.98
CA GLY A 144 -6.49 7.64 -6.25
C GLY A 144 -7.91 7.38 -5.72
N PRO A 145 -8.17 7.46 -4.41
CA PRO A 145 -9.51 7.33 -3.84
C PRO A 145 -10.52 8.36 -4.34
N ALA A 146 -10.02 9.45 -4.88
CA ALA A 146 -10.83 10.55 -5.41
C ALA A 146 -11.33 10.33 -6.84
N LYS A 147 -11.02 9.23 -7.50
CA LYS A 147 -11.47 8.96 -8.87
C LYS A 147 -12.99 8.79 -8.95
N ALA A 148 -13.57 9.31 -10.02
CA ALA A 148 -14.97 9.01 -10.33
C ALA A 148 -15.09 7.55 -10.80
N PHE A 149 -16.23 6.90 -10.57
CA PHE A 149 -16.40 5.48 -10.87
C PHE A 149 -16.15 5.10 -12.35
N HIS A 150 -16.42 6.03 -13.29
CA HIS A 150 -16.14 5.80 -14.72
C HIS A 150 -14.64 5.87 -15.06
N ASP A 151 -13.83 6.47 -14.18
CA ASP A 151 -12.38 6.57 -14.31
C ASP A 151 -11.63 5.48 -13.49
N ARG A 152 -12.37 4.52 -12.94
CA ARG A 152 -11.76 3.45 -12.14
C ARG A 152 -10.65 2.74 -12.91
N TYR A 153 -9.60 2.37 -12.17
CA TYR A 153 -8.38 1.73 -12.70
C TYR A 153 -7.54 2.57 -13.67
N ARG A 154 -7.92 3.83 -13.94
CA ARG A 154 -7.07 4.76 -14.68
C ARG A 154 -6.16 5.50 -13.72
N ILE A 155 -4.86 5.40 -13.94
CA ILE A 155 -3.86 6.14 -13.16
C ILE A 155 -3.75 7.53 -13.77
N LYS A 156 -4.12 8.58 -13.02
CA LYS A 156 -4.15 9.97 -13.51
C LYS A 156 -3.00 10.82 -13.00
N GLU A 157 -2.71 10.71 -11.71
CA GLU A 157 -1.63 11.44 -11.05
C GLU A 157 -0.62 10.43 -10.53
N TRP A 158 0.66 10.73 -10.71
CA TRP A 158 1.72 9.80 -10.34
C TRP A 158 2.90 10.56 -9.74
N ARG A 159 3.05 10.45 -8.42
CA ARG A 159 4.15 11.07 -7.70
C ARG A 159 5.43 10.26 -7.91
N VAL A 160 6.51 10.95 -8.24
CA VAL A 160 7.78 10.29 -8.63
C VAL A 160 8.75 10.06 -7.47
N GLY A 161 8.43 10.52 -6.25
CA GLY A 161 9.34 10.49 -5.09
C GLY A 161 9.82 9.09 -4.71
N PHE A 162 9.03 8.06 -4.93
CA PHE A 162 9.45 6.67 -4.68
C PHE A 162 10.57 6.24 -5.64
N ALA A 163 10.54 6.70 -6.91
CA ALA A 163 11.55 6.36 -7.89
C ALA A 163 12.89 7.03 -7.58
N GLU A 164 12.88 8.29 -7.10
CA GLU A 164 14.08 8.96 -6.59
C GLU A 164 14.75 8.13 -5.49
N LEU A 165 13.96 7.67 -4.51
CA LEU A 165 14.49 6.88 -3.40
C LEU A 165 14.97 5.50 -3.85
N ALA A 166 14.23 4.83 -4.74
CA ALA A 166 14.62 3.54 -5.28
C ALA A 166 15.95 3.61 -6.04
N ILE A 167 16.16 4.68 -6.83
CA ILE A 167 17.42 4.92 -7.54
C ILE A 167 18.55 5.22 -6.54
N ARG A 168 18.31 6.12 -5.58
CA ARG A 168 19.32 6.60 -4.63
C ARG A 168 19.86 5.51 -3.71
N TYR A 169 18.98 4.59 -3.31
CA TYR A 169 19.32 3.52 -2.35
C TYR A 169 19.45 2.13 -2.99
N ASP A 170 19.36 2.05 -4.32
CA ASP A 170 19.40 0.79 -5.08
C ASP A 170 18.38 -0.26 -4.58
N VAL A 171 17.14 0.19 -4.37
CA VAL A 171 16.08 -0.62 -3.80
C VAL A 171 15.15 -1.10 -4.91
N PRO A 172 14.82 -2.41 -4.98
CA PRO A 172 13.88 -2.93 -5.96
C PRO A 172 12.46 -2.40 -5.72
N VAL A 173 11.75 -2.14 -6.82
CA VAL A 173 10.35 -1.70 -6.81
C VAL A 173 9.48 -2.82 -7.39
N VAL A 174 8.50 -3.28 -6.63
CA VAL A 174 7.53 -4.30 -7.05
C VAL A 174 6.20 -3.60 -7.35
N PRO A 175 5.74 -3.56 -8.61
CA PRO A 175 4.41 -3.05 -8.92
C PRO A 175 3.34 -4.02 -8.44
N VAL A 176 2.26 -3.50 -7.82
CA VAL A 176 1.18 -4.32 -7.28
C VAL A 176 -0.16 -3.82 -7.80
N ALA A 177 -0.84 -4.61 -8.62
CA ALA A 177 -2.18 -4.29 -9.07
C ALA A 177 -3.22 -4.73 -8.03
N ILE A 178 -4.10 -3.81 -7.64
CA ILE A 178 -5.22 -4.04 -6.75
C ILE A 178 -6.51 -3.80 -7.53
N VAL A 179 -7.24 -4.88 -7.82
CA VAL A 179 -8.54 -4.84 -8.50
C VAL A 179 -9.64 -5.24 -7.53
N GLY A 180 -10.79 -4.57 -7.57
CA GLY A 180 -11.93 -4.76 -6.65
C GLY A 180 -12.12 -3.59 -5.68
N ALA A 181 -11.06 -2.87 -5.32
CA ALA A 181 -11.11 -1.79 -4.33
C ALA A 181 -12.02 -0.62 -4.76
N GLU A 182 -11.87 -0.16 -6.01
CA GLU A 182 -12.64 0.96 -6.54
C GLU A 182 -14.12 0.63 -6.74
N GLU A 183 -14.44 -0.66 -6.87
CA GLU A 183 -15.80 -1.17 -7.01
C GLU A 183 -16.42 -1.51 -5.65
N SER A 184 -15.60 -1.84 -4.65
CA SER A 184 -16.10 -2.15 -3.32
C SER A 184 -16.64 -0.92 -2.59
N TRP A 185 -15.98 0.22 -2.74
CA TRP A 185 -16.42 1.44 -2.07
C TRP A 185 -16.32 2.67 -2.98
N PRO A 186 -17.22 2.78 -3.97
CA PRO A 186 -17.19 3.89 -4.93
C PRO A 186 -17.50 5.22 -4.25
N LEU A 187 -16.85 6.27 -4.74
CA LEU A 187 -17.07 7.63 -4.31
C LEU A 187 -18.33 8.20 -4.97
N ALA A 188 -19.32 8.64 -4.18
CA ALA A 188 -20.49 9.34 -4.70
C ALA A 188 -20.18 10.79 -5.03
N MET A 189 -19.54 11.51 -4.11
CA MET A 189 -19.19 12.93 -4.27
C MET A 189 -18.00 13.34 -3.40
N LYS A 190 -17.42 14.48 -3.72
CA LYS A 190 -16.38 15.16 -2.94
C LYS A 190 -16.93 16.47 -2.42
N LEU A 191 -17.00 16.62 -1.11
CA LEU A 191 -17.29 17.92 -0.50
C LEU A 191 -16.00 18.72 -0.42
N ARG A 192 -15.82 19.64 -1.38
CA ARG A 192 -14.68 20.56 -1.42
C ARG A 192 -14.93 21.73 -0.46
N GLY A 193 -13.84 22.31 0.07
CA GLY A 193 -13.94 23.44 1.01
C GLY A 193 -14.06 23.03 2.48
N LEU A 194 -14.38 21.79 2.77
CA LEU A 194 -14.30 21.21 4.12
C LEU A 194 -12.93 20.55 4.31
N HIS A 195 -11.96 21.35 4.77
CA HIS A 195 -10.62 20.85 5.10
C HIS A 195 -10.63 20.20 6.48
N VAL A 196 -11.14 18.98 6.58
CA VAL A 196 -11.17 18.24 7.84
C VAL A 196 -9.80 17.64 8.12
N PHE A 197 -9.14 18.11 9.17
CA PHE A 197 -7.80 17.70 9.59
C PHE A 197 -6.70 17.81 8.51
N GLY A 198 -6.87 18.71 7.55
CA GLY A 198 -5.91 18.93 6.47
C GLY A 198 -6.11 18.03 5.23
N SER A 199 -7.19 17.24 5.22
CA SER A 199 -7.63 16.55 4.00
C SER A 199 -8.09 17.57 2.94
N PRO A 200 -7.75 17.41 1.66
CA PRO A 200 -8.12 18.35 0.60
C PRO A 200 -9.62 18.34 0.27
N TYR A 201 -10.35 17.32 0.70
CA TYR A 201 -11.80 17.17 0.55
C TYR A 201 -12.33 16.16 1.56
N LEU A 202 -13.65 16.19 1.82
CA LEU A 202 -14.34 15.13 2.55
C LEU A 202 -14.97 14.16 1.52
N PRO A 203 -14.53 12.89 1.47
CA PRO A 203 -15.13 11.91 0.56
C PRO A 203 -16.48 11.44 1.10
N VAL A 204 -17.49 11.43 0.25
CA VAL A 204 -18.80 10.86 0.56
C VAL A 204 -18.92 9.53 -0.21
N PRO A 205 -18.98 8.40 0.46
CA PRO A 205 -19.13 7.11 -0.20
C PRO A 205 -20.54 6.93 -0.78
N ALA A 206 -20.65 6.13 -1.84
CA ALA A 206 -21.93 5.79 -2.44
C ALA A 206 -22.74 4.80 -1.58
N THR A 207 -22.07 4.06 -0.71
CA THR A 207 -22.69 3.08 0.21
C THR A 207 -22.15 3.28 1.63
N PRO A 208 -22.96 3.03 2.68
CA PRO A 208 -22.51 3.22 4.07
C PRO A 208 -21.40 2.24 4.49
N ILE A 209 -21.34 1.09 3.86
CA ILE A 209 -20.32 0.06 4.04
C ILE A 209 -19.74 -0.34 2.68
N PRO A 210 -18.49 -0.83 2.62
CA PRO A 210 -17.94 -1.37 1.39
C PRO A 210 -18.82 -2.50 0.84
N LEU A 211 -18.95 -2.61 -0.48
CA LEU A 211 -19.60 -3.75 -1.13
C LEU A 211 -18.65 -4.95 -1.16
N PRO A 212 -19.16 -6.20 -1.14
CA PRO A 212 -18.34 -7.41 -1.10
C PRO A 212 -17.74 -7.75 -2.48
N ALA A 213 -17.03 -6.79 -3.08
CA ALA A 213 -16.31 -7.01 -4.33
C ALA A 213 -15.18 -8.02 -4.12
N HIS A 214 -14.90 -8.83 -5.15
CA HIS A 214 -13.78 -9.75 -5.13
C HIS A 214 -12.47 -8.97 -5.35
N TYR A 215 -11.53 -9.07 -4.43
CA TYR A 215 -10.23 -8.42 -4.54
C TYR A 215 -9.22 -9.34 -5.22
N HIS A 216 -8.55 -8.81 -6.24
CA HIS A 216 -7.43 -9.47 -6.88
C HIS A 216 -6.16 -8.66 -6.63
N LEU A 217 -5.16 -9.29 -6.02
CA LEU A 217 -3.83 -8.74 -5.80
C LEU A 217 -2.85 -9.41 -6.75
N ARG A 218 -2.11 -8.65 -7.52
CA ARG A 218 -1.10 -9.17 -8.45
C ARG A 218 0.21 -8.45 -8.23
N TYR A 219 1.22 -9.19 -7.78
CA TYR A 219 2.57 -8.69 -7.56
C TYR A 219 3.39 -8.95 -8.82
N GLY A 220 3.88 -7.90 -9.47
CA GLY A 220 4.70 -7.99 -10.66
C GLY A 220 6.17 -8.24 -10.33
N GLU A 221 6.96 -8.50 -11.35
CA GLU A 221 8.41 -8.69 -11.24
C GLU A 221 9.09 -7.45 -10.64
N PRO A 222 10.11 -7.63 -9.79
CA PRO A 222 10.87 -6.53 -9.22
C PRO A 222 11.59 -5.73 -10.30
N LEU A 223 11.43 -4.42 -10.27
CA LEU A 223 12.09 -3.49 -11.16
C LEU A 223 13.28 -2.83 -10.46
N HIS A 224 14.48 -3.04 -10.96
CA HIS A 224 15.65 -2.26 -10.58
C HIS A 224 15.70 -1.00 -11.46
N LEU A 225 15.58 0.16 -10.81
CA LEU A 225 15.50 1.45 -11.49
C LEU A 225 16.88 2.04 -11.80
N ASN A 226 17.93 1.54 -11.16
CA ASN A 226 19.30 1.89 -11.44
C ASN A 226 19.72 1.35 -12.80
N GLY A 227 19.49 2.14 -13.85
CA GLY A 227 20.22 1.96 -15.11
C GLY A 227 21.70 2.30 -14.91
N ARG A 228 22.53 2.07 -15.93
CA ARG A 228 24.00 2.36 -15.96
C ARG A 228 24.43 3.78 -15.59
N THR A 229 23.59 4.57 -14.92
CA THR A 229 23.73 6.02 -14.74
C THR A 229 23.71 6.43 -13.27
N HIS A 230 24.59 5.84 -12.43
CA HIS A 230 24.85 6.35 -11.07
C HIS A 230 25.23 7.85 -11.00
N ARG A 231 25.55 8.46 -12.14
CA ARG A 231 26.01 9.87 -12.23
C ARG A 231 24.90 10.92 -12.32
N LYS A 232 23.62 10.52 -12.43
CA LYS A 232 22.48 11.46 -12.65
C LYS A 232 21.30 11.21 -11.71
N ILE A 233 21.58 10.85 -10.46
CA ILE A 233 20.54 10.55 -9.45
C ILE A 233 19.60 11.73 -9.19
N ASP A 234 20.09 12.95 -9.36
CA ASP A 234 19.32 14.18 -9.13
C ASP A 234 18.72 14.78 -10.42
N ASP A 235 18.81 14.07 -11.56
CA ASP A 235 18.24 14.50 -12.84
C ASP A 235 16.72 14.20 -12.82
N PRO A 236 15.84 15.23 -12.89
CA PRO A 236 14.41 15.06 -12.87
C PRO A 236 13.89 14.16 -13.99
N ASP A 237 14.50 14.19 -15.17
CA ASP A 237 14.08 13.38 -16.31
C ASP A 237 14.39 11.89 -16.09
N VAL A 238 15.52 11.58 -15.44
CA VAL A 238 15.87 10.20 -15.06
C VAL A 238 14.87 9.66 -14.06
N ILE A 239 14.50 10.46 -13.05
CA ILE A 239 13.51 10.08 -12.02
C ILE A 239 12.13 9.89 -12.65
N ALA A 240 11.69 10.82 -13.50
CA ALA A 240 10.40 10.76 -14.18
C ALA A 240 10.29 9.52 -15.09
N ASN A 241 11.34 9.25 -15.88
CA ASN A 241 11.40 8.06 -16.74
C ASN A 241 11.37 6.76 -15.93
N ALA A 242 12.08 6.71 -14.80
CA ALA A 242 12.06 5.55 -13.90
C ALA A 242 10.66 5.33 -13.31
N ALA A 243 10.01 6.39 -12.83
CA ALA A 243 8.63 6.33 -12.33
C ALA A 243 7.65 5.87 -13.41
N THR A 244 7.80 6.35 -14.64
CA THR A 244 6.97 5.94 -15.80
C THR A 244 7.13 4.44 -16.08
N ARG A 245 8.33 3.88 -16.00
CA ARG A 245 8.54 2.42 -16.17
C ARG A 245 7.73 1.61 -15.16
N VAL A 246 7.68 2.04 -13.91
CA VAL A 246 6.88 1.37 -12.86
C VAL A 246 5.39 1.54 -13.14
N GLN A 247 4.96 2.74 -13.54
CA GLN A 247 3.57 3.01 -13.91
C GLN A 247 3.10 2.11 -15.04
N VAL A 248 3.86 2.01 -16.12
CA VAL A 248 3.54 1.14 -17.29
C VAL A 248 3.45 -0.33 -16.87
N ALA A 249 4.36 -0.79 -16.01
CA ALA A 249 4.32 -2.16 -15.49
C ALA A 249 3.06 -2.41 -14.65
N LEU A 250 2.67 -1.45 -13.81
CA LEU A 250 1.45 -1.53 -13.02
C LEU A 250 0.18 -1.48 -13.88
N GLU A 251 0.10 -0.58 -14.86
CA GLU A 251 -1.04 -0.49 -15.79
C GLU A 251 -1.23 -1.79 -16.57
N ARG A 252 -0.12 -2.41 -17.01
CA ARG A 252 -0.18 -3.73 -17.66
C ARG A 252 -0.74 -4.80 -16.72
N LEU A 253 -0.29 -4.88 -15.46
CA LEU A 253 -0.81 -5.81 -14.48
C LEU A 253 -2.30 -5.57 -14.19
N LEU A 254 -2.73 -4.31 -14.11
CA LEU A 254 -4.15 -3.94 -13.96
C LEU A 254 -4.97 -4.45 -15.13
N ASP A 255 -4.53 -4.20 -16.37
CA ASP A 255 -5.22 -4.65 -17.58
C ASP A 255 -5.31 -6.17 -17.66
N GLU A 256 -4.22 -6.90 -17.38
CA GLU A 256 -4.18 -8.35 -17.36
C GLU A 256 -5.15 -8.90 -16.29
N THR A 257 -5.15 -8.32 -15.09
CA THR A 257 -6.03 -8.73 -13.99
C THR A 257 -7.49 -8.47 -14.30
N LEU A 258 -7.81 -7.30 -14.88
CA LEU A 258 -9.17 -6.94 -15.27
C LEU A 258 -9.75 -7.88 -16.35
N ARG A 259 -8.89 -8.33 -17.29
CA ARG A 259 -9.32 -9.29 -18.33
C ARG A 259 -9.49 -10.70 -17.79
N ALA A 260 -8.68 -11.11 -16.79
CA ALA A 260 -8.70 -12.46 -16.24
C ALA A 260 -9.83 -12.67 -15.22
N ARG A 261 -10.36 -11.61 -14.59
CA ARG A 261 -11.42 -11.75 -13.57
C ARG A 261 -12.76 -12.17 -14.18
N HIS A 262 -13.48 -13.05 -13.50
CA HIS A 262 -14.78 -13.54 -13.94
C HIS A 262 -15.95 -12.59 -13.62
N GLY A 263 -15.73 -11.51 -12.87
CA GLY A 263 -16.75 -10.52 -12.49
C GLY A 263 -16.34 -9.73 -11.24
N VAL A 264 -17.17 -8.77 -10.84
CA VAL A 264 -16.90 -7.90 -9.68
C VAL A 264 -17.16 -8.63 -8.35
N PHE A 265 -18.18 -9.47 -8.31
CA PHE A 265 -18.65 -10.13 -7.08
C PHE A 265 -18.46 -11.66 -7.10
N ARG A 266 -17.71 -12.17 -8.07
CA ARG A 266 -17.52 -13.62 -8.27
C ARG A 266 -16.06 -13.97 -8.26
#